data_71081baffbe50e92672cdf5757b46722
#
_entry.id   71081baffbe50e92672cdf5757b46722
#
_cell.length_a   1.000
_cell.length_b   1.000
_cell.length_c   1.000
_cell.angle_alpha   90.00
_cell.angle_beta   90.00
_cell.angle_gamma   90.00
#
_symmetry.space_group_name_H-M   'P 1'
#
loop_
_entity.id
_entity.type
_entity.pdbx_description
1 polymer ?
#
loop_
_entity_poly.entity_id
_entity_poly.type
_entity_poly.pdbx_seq_one_letter_code
_entity_poly.pdbx_strand_id
1 'polypeptide(L)'
;VYDGTDAVMLSGETAQGKYPVEALQMMVHIVESTEEHLEYDSILRKAEEHRMKSASSALGHATVTTATNLRAKCIITPTVSGATARVVSKFKPKTNIIGVSPNEATLRRMQIYWGVQPLKSIEVTTTEDICTGAIDLVCAKQLAETGDIVILTAGIPSPNVGAQKSGFSNMMRIAIID
;
A
#
# COMPACT_ATOMS: atom_id res chain seq x y z
N VAL A 1 9.26 14.65 -3.74
CA VAL A 1 8.36 13.69 -4.41
C VAL A 1 9.07 13.09 -5.62
N TYR A 2 9.53 13.89 -6.59
CA TYR A 2 10.25 13.39 -7.79
C TYR A 2 11.45 12.49 -7.48
N ASP A 3 12.21 12.80 -6.44
CA ASP A 3 13.39 12.02 -6.02
C ASP A 3 13.05 10.73 -5.26
N GLY A 4 11.75 10.40 -5.15
CA GLY A 4 11.29 9.16 -4.53
C GLY A 4 11.15 9.21 -3.01
N THR A 5 10.97 10.40 -2.43
CA THR A 5 10.63 10.58 -1.01
C THR A 5 9.29 9.91 -0.67
N ASP A 6 9.22 9.21 0.46
CA ASP A 6 7.99 8.54 0.93
C ASP A 6 7.09 9.48 1.76
N ALA A 7 7.69 10.46 2.42
CA ALA A 7 6.98 11.46 3.21
C ALA A 7 7.75 12.77 3.24
N VAL A 8 7.04 13.87 3.36
CA VAL A 8 7.58 15.22 3.55
C VAL A 8 7.15 15.78 4.90
N MET A 9 7.91 16.72 5.44
CA MET A 9 7.67 17.25 6.78
C MET A 9 7.77 18.78 6.76
N LEU A 10 6.91 19.43 7.51
CA LEU A 10 7.03 20.82 7.92
C LEU A 10 7.54 20.87 9.37
N SER A 11 8.29 21.89 9.71
CA SER A 11 8.86 22.11 11.05
C SER A 11 8.41 23.44 11.62
N GLY A 12 9.27 24.45 11.54
CA GLY A 12 8.98 25.80 12.07
C GLY A 12 7.75 26.46 11.46
N GLU A 13 7.45 26.15 10.20
CA GLU A 13 6.32 26.68 9.43
C GLU A 13 4.97 26.37 10.11
N THR A 14 4.86 25.19 10.73
CA THR A 14 3.65 24.74 11.44
C THR A 14 3.77 24.85 12.96
N ALA A 15 4.98 24.77 13.54
CA ALA A 15 5.16 24.79 15.00
C ALA A 15 5.15 26.21 15.57
N GLN A 16 5.67 27.21 14.85
CA GLN A 16 5.82 28.61 15.28
C GLN A 16 5.48 29.61 14.18
N GLY A 17 5.17 29.14 12.97
CA GLY A 17 4.85 29.99 11.83
C GLY A 17 3.53 30.76 12.01
N LYS A 18 3.44 31.90 11.34
CA LYS A 18 2.24 32.76 11.37
C LYS A 18 1.07 32.15 10.58
N TYR A 19 1.35 31.25 9.63
CA TYR A 19 0.37 30.67 8.69
C TYR A 19 0.49 29.14 8.64
N PRO A 20 0.26 28.42 9.75
CA PRO A 20 0.53 26.98 9.82
C PRO A 20 -0.41 26.14 8.94
N VAL A 21 -1.67 26.53 8.83
CA VAL A 21 -2.66 25.81 8.02
C VAL A 21 -2.38 26.02 6.53
N GLU A 22 -2.11 27.23 6.12
CA GLU A 22 -1.79 27.61 4.74
C GLU A 22 -0.47 26.94 4.27
N ALA A 23 0.50 26.86 5.16
CA ALA A 23 1.76 26.14 4.87
C ALA A 23 1.50 24.66 4.59
N LEU A 24 0.69 23.99 5.40
CA LEU A 24 0.29 22.60 5.18
C LEU A 24 -0.51 22.44 3.88
N GLN A 25 -1.48 23.30 3.63
CA GLN A 25 -2.28 23.27 2.39
C GLN A 25 -1.40 23.45 1.15
N MET A 26 -0.45 24.38 1.19
CA MET A 26 0.49 24.57 0.09
C MET A 26 1.35 23.33 -0.14
N MET A 27 1.85 22.68 0.94
CA MET A 27 2.60 21.44 0.82
C MET A 27 1.75 20.34 0.17
N VAL A 28 0.49 20.18 0.57
CA VAL A 28 -0.44 19.20 -0.03
C VAL A 28 -0.63 19.49 -1.51
N HIS A 29 -0.92 20.71 -1.92
CA HIS A 29 -1.08 21.10 -3.33
C HIS A 29 0.17 20.80 -4.16
N ILE A 30 1.38 21.07 -3.62
CA ILE A 30 2.63 20.77 -4.32
C ILE A 30 2.80 19.25 -4.49
N VAL A 31 2.49 18.46 -3.45
CA VAL A 31 2.58 17.00 -3.51
C VAL A 31 1.62 16.43 -4.54
N GLU A 32 0.33 16.78 -4.46
CA GLU A 32 -0.71 16.32 -5.38
C GLU A 32 -0.38 16.69 -6.84
N SER A 33 -0.03 17.94 -7.11
CA SER A 33 0.36 18.39 -8.43
C SER A 33 1.61 17.64 -8.95
N THR A 34 2.56 17.33 -8.07
CA THR A 34 3.74 16.57 -8.47
C THR A 34 3.40 15.12 -8.78
N GLU A 35 2.54 14.48 -7.98
CA GLU A 35 2.11 13.09 -8.17
C GLU A 35 1.37 12.87 -9.49
N GLU A 36 0.58 13.84 -9.95
CA GLU A 36 -0.08 13.80 -11.26
C GLU A 36 0.90 13.71 -12.44
N HIS A 37 2.12 14.25 -12.27
CA HIS A 37 3.13 14.35 -13.31
C HIS A 37 4.26 13.32 -13.17
N LEU A 38 4.15 12.36 -12.23
CA LEU A 38 5.14 11.30 -12.07
C LEU A 38 5.05 10.29 -13.21
N GLU A 39 6.22 9.90 -13.72
CA GLU A 39 6.37 8.82 -14.71
C GLU A 39 6.40 7.45 -14.00
N TYR A 40 5.25 6.98 -13.52
CA TYR A 40 5.11 5.76 -12.72
C TYR A 40 5.73 4.51 -13.39
N ASP A 41 5.60 4.37 -14.72
CA ASP A 41 6.19 3.25 -15.46
C ASP A 41 7.73 3.31 -15.43
N SER A 42 8.30 4.51 -15.47
CA SER A 42 9.75 4.70 -15.36
C SER A 42 10.24 4.38 -13.95
N ILE A 43 9.49 4.79 -12.92
CA ILE A 43 9.78 4.50 -11.52
C ILE A 43 9.77 2.98 -11.28
N LEU A 44 8.75 2.28 -11.78
CA LEU A 44 8.62 0.83 -11.63
C LEU A 44 9.77 0.08 -12.31
N ARG A 45 10.16 0.48 -13.52
CA ARG A 45 11.31 -0.10 -14.24
C ARG A 45 12.63 0.10 -13.50
N LYS A 46 12.90 1.32 -13.02
CA LYS A 46 14.12 1.61 -12.23
C LYS A 46 14.17 0.82 -10.93
N ALA A 47 13.03 0.65 -10.27
CA ALA A 47 12.93 -0.17 -9.06
C ALA A 47 13.20 -1.66 -9.34
N GLU A 48 12.89 -2.16 -10.53
CA GLU A 48 13.20 -3.52 -10.96
C GLU A 48 14.72 -3.74 -11.08
N GLU A 49 15.46 -2.81 -11.65
CA GLU A 49 16.93 -2.90 -11.81
C GLU A 49 17.65 -2.99 -10.46
N HIS A 50 17.14 -2.31 -9.42
CA HIS A 50 17.72 -2.25 -8.08
C HIS A 50 17.07 -3.19 -7.07
N ARG A 51 16.17 -4.06 -7.48
CA ARG A 51 15.43 -4.91 -6.57
C ARG A 51 16.31 -5.88 -5.79
N MET A 52 16.02 -6.01 -4.52
CA MET A 52 16.57 -7.10 -3.72
C MET A 52 16.01 -8.44 -4.21
N LYS A 53 16.86 -9.45 -4.39
CA LYS A 53 16.48 -10.81 -4.81
C LYS A 53 15.79 -11.55 -3.65
N SER A 54 14.58 -11.12 -3.29
CA SER A 54 13.75 -11.79 -2.29
C SER A 54 12.38 -12.11 -2.88
N ALA A 55 11.78 -13.21 -2.45
CA ALA A 55 10.44 -13.62 -2.91
C ALA A 55 9.38 -12.53 -2.64
N SER A 56 9.42 -11.88 -1.47
CA SER A 56 8.50 -10.78 -1.15
C SER A 56 8.68 -9.60 -2.09
N SER A 57 9.92 -9.24 -2.47
CA SER A 57 10.18 -8.16 -3.42
C SER A 57 9.69 -8.51 -4.82
N ALA A 58 9.94 -9.74 -5.27
CA ALA A 58 9.44 -10.23 -6.56
C ALA A 58 7.91 -10.21 -6.62
N LEU A 59 7.26 -10.66 -5.55
CA LEU A 59 5.80 -10.61 -5.44
C LEU A 59 5.26 -9.18 -5.40
N GLY A 60 5.90 -8.28 -4.66
CA GLY A 60 5.52 -6.87 -4.63
C GLY A 60 5.59 -6.21 -6.00
N HIS A 61 6.67 -6.46 -6.75
CA HIS A 61 6.81 -6.00 -8.13
C HIS A 61 5.70 -6.58 -9.02
N ALA A 62 5.48 -7.90 -8.97
CA ALA A 62 4.41 -8.56 -9.73
C ALA A 62 3.02 -7.99 -9.39
N THR A 63 2.77 -7.70 -8.10
CA THR A 63 1.52 -7.09 -7.62
C THR A 63 1.29 -5.72 -8.27
N VAL A 64 2.31 -4.85 -8.26
CA VAL A 64 2.21 -3.50 -8.85
C VAL A 64 2.07 -3.58 -10.37
N THR A 65 2.86 -4.42 -11.04
CA THR A 65 2.75 -4.64 -12.49
C THR A 65 1.35 -5.14 -12.89
N THR A 66 0.80 -6.10 -12.13
CA THR A 66 -0.55 -6.64 -12.38
C THR A 66 -1.61 -5.55 -12.16
N ALA A 67 -1.50 -4.77 -11.08
CA ALA A 67 -2.42 -3.67 -10.80
C ALA A 67 -2.41 -2.62 -11.91
N THR A 68 -1.23 -2.25 -12.42
CA THR A 68 -1.07 -1.30 -13.52
C THR A 68 -1.69 -1.85 -14.81
N ASN A 69 -1.37 -3.09 -15.20
CA ASN A 69 -1.86 -3.70 -16.43
C ASN A 69 -3.39 -3.87 -16.47
N LEU A 70 -3.98 -4.21 -15.32
CA LEU A 70 -5.42 -4.40 -15.18
C LEU A 70 -6.17 -3.11 -14.82
N ARG A 71 -5.46 -1.99 -14.63
CA ARG A 71 -6.04 -0.73 -14.14
C ARG A 71 -6.85 -0.94 -12.86
N ALA A 72 -6.28 -1.74 -11.95
CA ALA A 72 -6.95 -2.09 -10.71
C ALA A 72 -7.29 -0.83 -9.89
N LYS A 73 -8.46 -0.84 -9.25
CA LYS A 73 -8.95 0.25 -8.40
C LYS A 73 -8.04 0.50 -7.20
N CYS A 74 -7.63 -0.60 -6.56
CA CYS A 74 -6.69 -0.56 -5.44
C CYS A 74 -5.91 -1.87 -5.29
N ILE A 75 -4.83 -1.80 -4.51
CA ILE A 75 -4.07 -2.95 -4.04
C ILE A 75 -4.36 -3.13 -2.55
N ILE A 76 -4.94 -4.26 -2.16
CA ILE A 76 -5.30 -4.56 -0.78
C ILE A 76 -4.18 -5.38 -0.14
N THR A 77 -3.66 -4.93 1.00
CA THR A 77 -2.53 -5.56 1.69
C THR A 77 -2.88 -5.89 3.14
N PRO A 78 -3.58 -7.03 3.40
CA PRO A 78 -3.74 -7.51 4.77
C PRO A 78 -2.38 -7.78 5.41
N THR A 79 -2.15 -7.25 6.60
CA THR A 79 -0.83 -7.34 7.25
C THR A 79 -0.91 -7.12 8.75
N VAL A 80 -0.22 -7.91 9.54
CA VAL A 80 -0.10 -7.70 10.99
C VAL A 80 0.94 -6.64 11.32
N SER A 81 2.06 -6.64 10.61
CA SER A 81 3.22 -5.77 10.90
C SER A 81 3.40 -4.58 9.95
N GLY A 82 2.58 -4.46 8.89
CA GLY A 82 2.75 -3.47 7.83
C GLY A 82 3.78 -3.87 6.75
N ALA A 83 4.43 -5.04 6.89
CA ALA A 83 5.51 -5.43 5.99
C ALA A 83 5.06 -5.60 4.54
N THR A 84 3.89 -6.20 4.29
CA THR A 84 3.34 -6.37 2.94
C THR A 84 3.07 -5.01 2.28
N ALA A 85 2.37 -4.12 2.98
CA ALA A 85 2.11 -2.76 2.48
C ALA A 85 3.42 -2.02 2.15
N ARG A 86 4.43 -2.12 3.04
CA ARG A 86 5.75 -1.52 2.82
C ARG A 86 6.46 -2.08 1.59
N VAL A 87 6.36 -3.38 1.34
CA VAL A 87 6.99 -4.02 0.16
C VAL A 87 6.35 -3.50 -1.12
N VAL A 88 5.02 -3.41 -1.18
CA VAL A 88 4.31 -2.87 -2.34
C VAL A 88 4.60 -1.39 -2.52
N SER A 89 4.58 -0.61 -1.45
CA SER A 89 4.84 0.83 -1.43
C SER A 89 6.21 1.21 -2.01
N LYS A 90 7.23 0.34 -1.85
CA LYS A 90 8.58 0.57 -2.43
C LYS A 90 8.60 0.73 -3.94
N PHE A 91 7.63 0.18 -4.62
CA PHE A 91 7.50 0.28 -6.09
C PHE A 91 6.70 1.50 -6.53
N LYS A 92 6.24 2.32 -5.57
CA LYS A 92 5.54 3.59 -5.79
C LYS A 92 4.46 3.49 -6.87
N PRO A 93 3.47 2.57 -6.71
CA PRO A 93 2.40 2.44 -7.68
C PRO A 93 1.56 3.71 -7.75
N LYS A 94 1.00 4.00 -8.93
CA LYS A 94 -0.07 4.99 -9.07
C LYS A 94 -1.36 4.51 -8.39
N THR A 95 -1.57 3.19 -8.39
CA THR A 95 -2.73 2.54 -7.76
C THR A 95 -2.63 2.65 -6.24
N ASN A 96 -3.67 3.13 -5.57
CA ASN A 96 -3.70 3.24 -4.11
C ASN A 96 -3.50 1.89 -3.42
N ILE A 97 -2.73 1.89 -2.35
CA ILE A 97 -2.47 0.72 -1.50
C ILE A 97 -3.34 0.83 -0.25
N ILE A 98 -4.22 -0.14 -0.04
CA ILE A 98 -5.04 -0.21 1.17
C ILE A 98 -4.38 -1.19 2.14
N GLY A 99 -3.77 -0.66 3.19
CA GLY A 99 -3.12 -1.45 4.23
C GLY A 99 -4.12 -1.87 5.32
N VAL A 100 -4.51 -3.14 5.36
CA VAL A 100 -5.53 -3.63 6.31
C VAL A 100 -4.86 -4.32 7.49
N SER A 101 -5.13 -3.84 8.71
CA SER A 101 -4.52 -4.42 9.93
C SER A 101 -5.43 -4.29 11.14
N PRO A 102 -5.47 -5.29 12.05
CA PRO A 102 -6.13 -5.16 13.35
C PRO A 102 -5.31 -4.31 14.34
N ASN A 103 -4.01 -4.12 14.10
CA ASN A 103 -3.07 -3.53 15.04
C ASN A 103 -2.94 -2.01 14.85
N GLU A 104 -3.34 -1.23 15.85
CA GLU A 104 -3.28 0.23 15.85
C GLU A 104 -1.86 0.81 15.63
N ALA A 105 -0.85 0.20 16.23
CA ALA A 105 0.53 0.65 16.05
C ALA A 105 1.00 0.45 14.60
N THR A 106 0.54 -0.61 13.96
CA THR A 106 0.79 -0.89 12.54
C THR A 106 0.07 0.10 11.64
N LEU A 107 -1.19 0.44 11.94
CA LEU A 107 -1.94 1.46 11.19
C LEU A 107 -1.21 2.81 11.23
N ARG A 108 -0.78 3.26 12.42
CA ARG A 108 -0.01 4.51 12.54
C ARG A 108 1.29 4.47 11.76
N ARG A 109 2.01 3.35 11.77
CA ARG A 109 3.26 3.19 11.01
C ARG A 109 3.03 3.25 9.50
N MET A 110 1.95 2.65 9.01
CA MET A 110 1.63 2.63 7.58
C MET A 110 1.30 4.01 7.00
N GLN A 111 0.92 4.98 7.85
CA GLN A 111 0.66 6.36 7.41
C GLN A 111 1.86 7.05 6.75
N ILE A 112 3.09 6.60 7.03
CA ILE A 112 4.30 7.20 6.46
C ILE A 112 4.83 6.44 5.24
N TYR A 113 4.12 5.41 4.76
CA TYR A 113 4.51 4.68 3.55
C TYR A 113 3.85 5.31 2.34
N TRP A 114 4.60 5.42 1.25
CA TRP A 114 4.09 5.96 -0.01
C TRP A 114 2.78 5.28 -0.44
N GLY A 115 1.76 6.09 -0.73
CA GLY A 115 0.49 5.63 -1.32
C GLY A 115 -0.30 4.65 -0.46
N VAL A 116 0.02 4.48 0.83
CA VAL A 116 -0.68 3.56 1.73
C VAL A 116 -1.74 4.29 2.54
N GLN A 117 -2.99 3.87 2.36
CA GLN A 117 -4.12 4.24 3.20
C GLN A 117 -4.41 3.09 4.17
N PRO A 118 -4.16 3.26 5.49
CA PRO A 118 -4.41 2.21 6.45
C PRO A 118 -5.88 2.13 6.85
N LEU A 119 -6.40 0.89 6.94
CA LEU A 119 -7.72 0.58 7.44
C LEU A 119 -7.66 -0.44 8.59
N LYS A 120 -8.46 -0.21 9.62
CA LYS A 120 -8.58 -1.12 10.75
C LYS A 120 -9.53 -2.27 10.43
N SER A 121 -9.05 -3.51 10.54
CA SER A 121 -9.85 -4.72 10.50
C SER A 121 -10.12 -5.27 11.90
N ILE A 122 -11.04 -6.24 11.97
CA ILE A 122 -11.14 -7.16 13.12
C ILE A 122 -10.04 -8.21 13.03
N GLU A 123 -9.72 -8.86 14.14
CA GLU A 123 -8.85 -10.03 14.14
C GLU A 123 -9.62 -11.23 13.57
N VAL A 124 -9.02 -11.87 12.57
CA VAL A 124 -9.51 -13.11 11.95
C VAL A 124 -8.34 -14.07 11.78
N THR A 125 -8.62 -15.37 11.84
CA THR A 125 -7.58 -16.40 11.92
C THR A 125 -7.41 -17.21 10.63
N THR A 126 -8.46 -17.31 9.81
CA THR A 126 -8.36 -18.08 8.57
C THR A 126 -7.91 -17.18 7.41
N THR A 127 -7.17 -17.76 6.48
CA THR A 127 -6.71 -17.06 5.28
C THR A 127 -7.85 -16.50 4.44
N GLU A 128 -8.91 -17.28 4.26
CA GLU A 128 -10.06 -16.86 3.47
C GLU A 128 -10.80 -15.70 4.14
N ASP A 129 -11.02 -15.76 5.45
CA ASP A 129 -11.65 -14.66 6.20
C ASP A 129 -10.82 -13.39 6.18
N ILE A 130 -9.47 -13.50 6.20
CA ILE A 130 -8.58 -12.35 6.05
C ILE A 130 -8.76 -11.70 4.68
N CYS A 131 -8.83 -12.52 3.61
CA CYS A 131 -8.96 -12.01 2.25
C CYS A 131 -10.35 -11.42 2.02
N THR A 132 -11.40 -12.15 2.35
CA THR A 132 -12.79 -11.72 2.16
C THR A 132 -13.10 -10.51 3.01
N GLY A 133 -12.79 -10.56 4.30
CA GLY A 133 -13.00 -9.43 5.21
C GLY A 133 -12.23 -8.16 4.83
N ALA A 134 -11.05 -8.29 4.20
CA ALA A 134 -10.32 -7.12 3.69
C ALA A 134 -11.01 -6.50 2.46
N ILE A 135 -11.55 -7.33 1.56
CA ILE A 135 -12.33 -6.86 0.40
C ILE A 135 -13.63 -6.20 0.88
N ASP A 136 -14.39 -6.86 1.76
CA ASP A 136 -15.64 -6.33 2.31
C ASP A 136 -15.44 -4.98 3.00
N LEU A 137 -14.34 -4.84 3.75
CA LEU A 137 -13.97 -3.59 4.41
C LEU A 137 -13.71 -2.47 3.40
N VAL A 138 -13.02 -2.77 2.30
CA VAL A 138 -12.72 -1.81 1.22
C VAL A 138 -14.01 -1.35 0.54
N CYS A 139 -14.93 -2.28 0.26
CA CYS A 139 -16.25 -1.98 -0.31
C CYS A 139 -17.10 -1.15 0.67
N ALA A 140 -17.16 -1.54 1.94
CA ALA A 140 -17.90 -0.81 2.99
C ALA A 140 -17.38 0.64 3.18
N LYS A 141 -16.11 0.91 2.86
CA LYS A 141 -15.51 2.24 2.86
C LYS A 141 -15.64 2.98 1.52
N GLN A 142 -16.36 2.41 0.55
CA GLN A 142 -16.55 2.99 -0.78
C GLN A 142 -15.24 3.26 -1.53
N LEU A 143 -14.22 2.44 -1.27
CA LEU A 143 -12.91 2.52 -1.95
C LEU A 143 -12.84 1.62 -3.19
N ALA A 144 -13.78 0.70 -3.33
CA ALA A 144 -14.06 -0.08 -4.53
C ALA A 144 -15.57 -0.40 -4.60
N GLU A 145 -16.08 -0.57 -5.80
CA GLU A 145 -17.50 -0.84 -6.08
C GLU A 145 -17.66 -2.00 -7.07
N THR A 146 -18.89 -2.49 -7.24
CA THR A 146 -19.24 -3.57 -8.17
C THR A 146 -18.64 -3.33 -9.56
N GLY A 147 -17.97 -4.32 -10.09
CA GLY A 147 -17.25 -4.28 -11.37
C GLY A 147 -15.79 -3.84 -11.27
N ASP A 148 -15.34 -3.27 -10.15
CA ASP A 148 -13.94 -2.90 -9.97
C ASP A 148 -13.03 -4.13 -9.83
N ILE A 149 -11.85 -4.05 -10.42
CA ILE A 149 -10.77 -5.02 -10.22
C ILE A 149 -9.92 -4.57 -9.03
N VAL A 150 -9.67 -5.46 -8.09
CA VAL A 150 -8.75 -5.25 -6.97
C VAL A 150 -7.67 -6.33 -6.94
N ILE A 151 -6.47 -5.96 -6.50
CA ILE A 151 -5.37 -6.91 -6.32
C ILE A 151 -5.13 -7.07 -4.82
N LEU A 152 -5.24 -8.30 -4.32
CA LEU A 152 -4.95 -8.60 -2.93
C LEU A 152 -3.60 -9.30 -2.84
N THR A 153 -2.72 -8.86 -1.93
CA THR A 153 -1.45 -9.52 -1.64
C THR A 153 -1.23 -9.63 -0.15
N ALA A 154 -0.82 -10.81 0.30
CA ALA A 154 -0.68 -11.12 1.73
C ALA A 154 0.48 -12.08 2.00
N GLY A 155 0.90 -12.13 3.25
CA GLY A 155 1.73 -13.18 3.80
C GLY A 155 0.86 -14.21 4.54
N ILE A 156 0.73 -15.39 3.96
CA ILE A 156 -0.07 -16.47 4.51
C ILE A 156 0.86 -17.50 5.15
N PRO A 157 0.60 -17.91 6.42
CA PRO A 157 1.32 -19.02 7.02
C PRO A 157 1.12 -20.30 6.22
N SER A 158 2.22 -20.99 5.87
CA SER A 158 2.15 -22.30 5.23
C SER A 158 2.66 -23.38 6.20
N PRO A 159 1.86 -24.40 6.50
CA PRO A 159 2.23 -25.43 7.46
C PRO A 159 3.43 -26.29 7.04
N ASN A 160 3.72 -26.33 5.73
CA ASN A 160 4.78 -27.16 5.15
C ASN A 160 6.08 -26.41 4.82
N VAL A 161 6.13 -25.13 5.11
CA VAL A 161 7.34 -24.30 4.91
C VAL A 161 7.74 -23.82 6.28
N GLY A 162 8.91 -24.24 6.75
CA GLY A 162 9.40 -23.94 8.11
C GLY A 162 9.15 -22.47 8.51
N ALA A 163 8.98 -22.23 9.79
CA ALA A 163 8.50 -20.96 10.37
C ALA A 163 8.99 -19.74 9.60
N GLN A 164 8.19 -19.28 8.64
CA GLN A 164 8.50 -18.06 7.89
C GLN A 164 8.38 -16.88 8.85
N LYS A 165 9.45 -16.12 8.95
CA LYS A 165 9.46 -14.90 9.76
C LYS A 165 8.28 -14.02 9.37
N SER A 166 7.58 -13.47 10.35
CA SER A 166 6.48 -12.53 10.13
C SER A 166 6.92 -11.44 9.15
N GLY A 167 6.07 -11.14 8.15
CA GLY A 167 6.38 -10.13 7.13
C GLY A 167 6.79 -10.66 5.75
N PHE A 168 6.68 -11.96 5.53
CA PHE A 168 6.91 -12.57 4.22
C PHE A 168 5.60 -12.59 3.41
N SER A 169 5.55 -11.87 2.29
CA SER A 169 4.41 -11.92 1.36
C SER A 169 4.64 -13.06 0.37
N ASN A 170 3.65 -13.96 0.23
CA ASN A 170 3.74 -15.19 -0.57
C ASN A 170 2.49 -15.48 -1.42
N MET A 171 1.49 -14.61 -1.37
CA MET A 171 0.24 -14.78 -2.13
C MET A 171 -0.17 -13.49 -2.82
N MET A 172 -0.66 -13.62 -4.05
CA MET A 172 -1.37 -12.58 -4.80
C MET A 172 -2.66 -13.17 -5.35
N ARG A 173 -3.76 -12.41 -5.23
CA ARG A 173 -5.08 -12.76 -5.77
C ARG A 173 -5.64 -11.57 -6.54
N ILE A 174 -6.22 -11.83 -7.70
CA ILE A 174 -7.02 -10.87 -8.46
C ILE A 174 -8.47 -11.14 -8.12
N ALA A 175 -9.23 -10.11 -7.79
CA ALA A 175 -10.66 -10.21 -7.56
C ALA A 175 -11.41 -9.13 -8.34
N ILE A 176 -12.61 -9.47 -8.80
CA ILE A 176 -13.59 -8.53 -9.33
C ILE A 176 -14.67 -8.41 -8.25
N ILE A 177 -15.05 -7.19 -7.92
CA ILE A 177 -16.08 -6.93 -6.91
C ILE A 177 -17.46 -7.23 -7.52
N ASP A 178 -18.22 -8.07 -6.84
CA ASP A 178 -19.60 -8.46 -7.25
C ASP A 178 -20.65 -7.46 -6.78
#